data_2ca79b8eda26c1bb907a39417dc14ed4
#
_entry.id   2ca79b8eda26c1bb907a39417dc14ed4
#
_cell.length_a   1.000
_cell.length_b   1.000
_cell.length_c   1.000
_cell.angle_alpha   90.00
_cell.angle_beta   90.00
_cell.angle_gamma   90.00
#
_symmetry.space_group_name_H-M   'P 1'
#
loop_
_entity.id
_entity.type
_entity.pdbx_description
1 polymer ?
#
loop_
_entity_poly.entity_id
_entity_poly.type
_entity_poly.pdbx_seq_one_letter_code
_entity_poly.pdbx_strand_id
1 'polypeptide(L)'
;MTTTRMPALFLGHGSPMNALQENSHTRAWRDLAAGMPRPAAILAISAHWYTRGTAVTAMAAPRTIHDFGGFPQALFDVRYPAPGYPALAAQLQQLLAPVPVAADQGEWGLDHGAWGVLIKMYPEADVPVVQLSIDGTQPPEYHYALGQKLAALRDQGVLIVASGNVVHNLRM
;
A
#
# COMPACT_ATOMS: atom_id res chain seq x y z
N MET A 1 21.50 7.77 16.78
CA MET A 1 20.12 7.46 17.15
C MET A 1 19.76 6.14 16.47
N THR A 2 19.47 5.08 17.23
CA THR A 2 19.00 3.80 16.67
C THR A 2 17.58 4.03 16.16
N THR A 3 17.41 4.06 14.86
CA THR A 3 16.05 4.06 14.25
C THR A 3 15.38 2.73 14.63
N THR A 4 14.23 2.81 15.28
CA THR A 4 13.44 1.63 15.58
C THR A 4 13.00 0.99 14.26
N ARG A 5 13.29 -0.29 14.07
CA ARG A 5 12.90 -1.04 12.86
C ARG A 5 11.38 -1.05 12.73
N MET A 6 10.87 -0.57 11.60
CA MET A 6 9.43 -0.55 11.33
C MET A 6 8.87 -1.96 11.15
N PRO A 7 7.62 -2.22 11.55
CA PRO A 7 6.94 -3.48 11.27
C PRO A 7 6.69 -3.67 9.76
N ALA A 8 6.34 -4.90 9.38
CA ALA A 8 5.67 -5.20 8.14
C ALA A 8 4.30 -5.78 8.50
N LEU A 9 3.25 -5.28 7.86
CA LEU A 9 1.87 -5.60 8.18
C LEU A 9 1.20 -6.28 6.99
N PHE A 10 0.36 -7.26 7.25
CA PHE A 10 -0.63 -7.75 6.30
C PHE A 10 -2.02 -7.50 6.89
N LEU A 11 -2.84 -6.71 6.18
CA LEU A 11 -4.14 -6.28 6.64
C LEU A 11 -5.25 -6.75 5.69
N GLY A 12 -6.26 -7.41 6.24
CA GLY A 12 -7.48 -7.71 5.49
C GLY A 12 -8.29 -6.44 5.29
N HIS A 13 -8.31 -5.85 4.08
CA HIS A 13 -9.00 -4.57 3.86
C HIS A 13 -10.53 -4.73 3.80
N GLY A 14 -11.05 -5.92 3.48
CA GLY A 14 -12.49 -6.18 3.43
C GLY A 14 -13.21 -5.32 2.38
N SER A 15 -14.34 -4.75 2.78
CA SER A 15 -15.12 -3.87 1.89
C SER A 15 -14.51 -2.46 1.81
N PRO A 16 -14.53 -1.81 0.61
CA PRO A 16 -14.17 -0.40 0.47
C PRO A 16 -14.95 0.54 1.41
N MET A 17 -16.15 0.13 1.82
CA MET A 17 -16.98 0.88 2.78
C MET A 17 -16.32 1.07 4.14
N ASN A 18 -15.31 0.28 4.49
CA ASN A 18 -14.52 0.49 5.71
C ASN A 18 -13.87 1.87 5.76
N ALA A 19 -13.62 2.50 4.61
CA ALA A 19 -13.12 3.88 4.58
C ALA A 19 -14.09 4.88 5.22
N LEU A 20 -15.40 4.64 5.10
CA LEU A 20 -16.46 5.51 5.66
C LEU A 20 -17.02 5.02 7.00
N GLN A 21 -16.83 3.74 7.32
CA GLN A 21 -17.45 3.11 8.48
C GLN A 21 -16.52 3.06 9.68
N GLU A 22 -17.12 3.06 10.88
CA GLU A 22 -16.46 2.74 12.14
C GLU A 22 -16.95 1.36 12.62
N ASN A 23 -16.02 0.42 12.68
CA ASN A 23 -16.26 -0.94 13.13
C ASN A 23 -15.02 -1.50 13.87
N SER A 24 -15.04 -2.76 14.28
CA SER A 24 -13.91 -3.37 14.99
C SER A 24 -12.62 -3.38 14.16
N HIS A 25 -12.70 -3.59 12.84
CA HIS A 25 -11.53 -3.63 11.97
C HIS A 25 -10.92 -2.24 11.80
N THR A 26 -11.74 -1.23 11.52
CA THR A 26 -11.26 0.15 11.32
C THR A 26 -10.68 0.75 12.61
N ARG A 27 -11.24 0.40 13.75
CA ARG A 27 -10.64 0.76 15.06
C ARG A 27 -9.30 0.07 15.28
N ALA A 28 -9.22 -1.23 15.00
CA ALA A 28 -7.96 -1.98 15.14
C ALA A 28 -6.84 -1.41 14.25
N TRP A 29 -7.14 -0.98 13.01
CA TRP A 29 -6.14 -0.34 12.16
C TRP A 29 -5.64 0.99 12.74
N ARG A 30 -6.53 1.79 13.31
CA ARG A 30 -6.18 3.06 13.98
C ARG A 30 -5.31 2.82 15.21
N ASP A 31 -5.73 1.88 16.07
CA ASP A 31 -5.01 1.52 17.30
C ASP A 31 -3.61 0.97 16.98
N LEU A 32 -3.51 0.15 15.92
CA LEU A 32 -2.24 -0.39 15.43
C LEU A 32 -1.30 0.73 15.01
N ALA A 33 -1.79 1.70 14.23
CA ALA A 33 -0.99 2.86 13.81
C ALA A 33 -0.55 3.74 14.99
N ALA A 34 -1.44 3.96 15.96
CA ALA A 34 -1.14 4.73 17.17
C ALA A 34 -0.10 4.06 18.07
N GLY A 35 -0.04 2.72 18.04
CA GLY A 35 0.93 1.93 18.80
C GLY A 35 2.33 1.80 18.18
N MET A 36 2.52 2.32 16.97
CA MET A 36 3.78 2.24 16.23
C MET A 36 4.49 3.60 16.18
N PRO A 37 5.83 3.62 16.01
CA PRO A 37 6.53 4.84 15.64
C PRO A 37 5.96 5.40 14.32
N ARG A 38 5.93 6.73 14.18
CA ARG A 38 5.50 7.34 12.92
C ARG A 38 6.48 6.96 11.80
N PRO A 39 6.01 6.39 10.69
CA PRO A 39 6.88 6.03 9.57
C PRO A 39 7.38 7.27 8.82
N ALA A 40 8.59 7.17 8.28
CA ALA A 40 9.13 8.17 7.35
C ALA A 40 8.45 8.08 5.97
N ALA A 41 8.03 6.88 5.57
CA ALA A 41 7.25 6.60 4.37
C ALA A 41 6.52 5.26 4.51
N ILE A 42 5.56 5.02 3.65
CA ILE A 42 4.81 3.77 3.56
C ILE A 42 5.05 3.14 2.19
N LEU A 43 5.43 1.85 2.18
CA LEU A 43 5.38 1.01 1.00
C LEU A 43 4.11 0.17 1.07
N ALA A 44 3.13 0.49 0.22
CA ALA A 44 1.89 -0.25 0.12
C ALA A 44 1.97 -1.32 -0.98
N ILE A 45 1.46 -2.51 -0.70
CA ILE A 45 1.27 -3.59 -1.69
C ILE A 45 -0.21 -3.97 -1.63
N SER A 46 -0.98 -3.63 -2.66
CA SER A 46 -2.40 -3.94 -2.72
C SER A 46 -2.68 -5.12 -3.64
N ALA A 47 -3.60 -5.99 -3.25
CA ALA A 47 -4.10 -7.07 -4.08
C ALA A 47 -4.80 -6.59 -5.36
N HIS A 48 -5.12 -5.28 -5.45
CA HIS A 48 -5.82 -4.68 -6.59
C HIS A 48 -4.89 -4.23 -7.72
N TRP A 49 -3.63 -3.96 -7.44
CA TRP A 49 -2.66 -3.62 -8.47
C TRP A 49 -1.93 -4.85 -8.98
N TYR A 50 -2.58 -5.56 -9.88
CA TYR A 50 -2.14 -6.81 -10.46
C TYR A 50 -1.69 -6.58 -11.90
N THR A 51 -0.40 -6.76 -12.17
CA THR A 51 0.24 -6.32 -13.43
C THR A 51 0.94 -7.48 -14.14
N ARG A 52 1.40 -7.22 -15.36
CA ARG A 52 2.43 -8.04 -16.03
C ARG A 52 3.77 -7.35 -15.85
N GLY A 53 4.68 -7.97 -15.12
CA GLY A 53 5.90 -7.35 -14.61
C GLY A 53 5.64 -6.57 -13.31
N THR A 54 6.71 -6.28 -12.58
CA THR A 54 6.64 -5.50 -11.34
C THR A 54 6.70 -4.01 -11.64
N ALA A 55 5.85 -3.22 -11.02
CA ALA A 55 5.81 -1.76 -11.17
C ALA A 55 5.73 -1.07 -9.81
N VAL A 56 6.14 0.19 -9.75
CA VAL A 56 6.11 1.04 -8.57
C VAL A 56 5.60 2.43 -8.92
N THR A 57 4.72 3.01 -8.10
CA THR A 57 4.29 4.40 -8.28
C THR A 57 5.47 5.34 -8.03
N ALA A 58 5.78 6.21 -9.00
CA ALA A 58 6.96 7.08 -8.97
C ALA A 58 6.63 8.58 -9.09
N MET A 59 5.35 8.94 -9.10
CA MET A 59 4.89 10.33 -9.11
C MET A 59 4.96 10.97 -7.72
N ALA A 60 5.11 12.31 -7.67
CA ALA A 60 5.13 13.07 -6.42
C ALA A 60 3.74 13.24 -5.78
N ALA A 61 2.67 13.12 -6.57
CA ALA A 61 1.28 13.25 -6.13
C ALA A 61 0.42 12.15 -6.75
N PRO A 62 0.41 10.94 -6.16
CA PRO A 62 -0.42 9.85 -6.65
C PRO A 62 -1.90 10.17 -6.49
N ARG A 63 -2.69 9.89 -7.52
CA ARG A 63 -4.14 10.05 -7.45
C ARG A 63 -4.79 8.99 -6.60
N THR A 64 -5.92 9.32 -5.96
CA THR A 64 -6.80 8.34 -5.33
C THR A 64 -7.59 7.59 -6.41
N ILE A 65 -7.44 6.27 -6.50
CA ILE A 65 -8.15 5.44 -7.48
C ILE A 65 -9.36 4.79 -6.84
N HIS A 66 -10.51 4.86 -7.52
CA HIS A 66 -11.76 4.20 -7.15
C HIS A 66 -11.98 2.99 -8.06
N ASP A 67 -11.23 1.93 -7.80
CA ASP A 67 -11.19 0.68 -8.58
C ASP A 67 -12.31 -0.30 -8.19
N PHE A 68 -13.51 0.23 -7.96
CA PHE A 68 -14.71 -0.50 -7.56
C PHE A 68 -15.96 0.10 -8.23
N GLY A 69 -17.08 -0.62 -8.17
CA GLY A 69 -18.38 -0.17 -8.66
C GLY A 69 -19.52 -0.59 -7.73
N GLY A 70 -20.70 0.03 -7.91
CA GLY A 70 -21.90 -0.35 -7.16
C GLY A 70 -21.97 0.13 -5.72
N PHE A 71 -21.16 1.12 -5.34
CA PHE A 71 -21.16 1.72 -4.00
C PHE A 71 -21.80 3.12 -3.98
N PRO A 72 -22.17 3.64 -2.79
CA PRO A 72 -22.71 5.00 -2.66
C PRO A 72 -21.73 6.07 -3.14
N GLN A 73 -22.27 7.19 -3.65
CA GLN A 73 -21.48 8.34 -4.14
C GLN A 73 -20.46 8.83 -3.11
N ALA A 74 -20.81 8.85 -1.83
CA ALA A 74 -19.93 9.27 -0.76
C ALA A 74 -18.57 8.52 -0.76
N LEU A 75 -18.53 7.27 -1.22
CA LEU A 75 -17.29 6.51 -1.32
C LEU A 75 -16.44 6.97 -2.52
N PHE A 76 -17.07 7.36 -3.63
CA PHE A 76 -16.37 7.93 -4.79
C PHE A 76 -15.86 9.35 -4.54
N ASP A 77 -16.43 10.04 -3.55
CA ASP A 77 -15.99 11.38 -3.16
C ASP A 77 -14.78 11.35 -2.22
N VAL A 78 -14.44 10.19 -1.65
CA VAL A 78 -13.25 10.04 -0.79
C VAL A 78 -12.00 10.43 -1.56
N ARG A 79 -11.13 11.22 -0.92
CA ARG A 79 -9.79 11.54 -1.40
C ARG A 79 -8.78 11.22 -0.30
N TYR A 80 -7.67 10.64 -0.71
CA TYR A 80 -6.52 10.40 0.16
C TYR A 80 -5.26 10.98 -0.48
N PRO A 81 -5.03 12.29 -0.32
CA PRO A 81 -4.00 13.03 -1.05
C PRO A 81 -2.62 12.89 -0.42
N ALA A 82 -2.23 11.68 -0.04
CA ALA A 82 -0.89 11.44 0.49
C ALA A 82 0.15 11.77 -0.58
N PRO A 83 1.27 12.43 -0.20
CA PRO A 83 2.35 12.66 -1.13
C PRO A 83 2.96 11.33 -1.59
N GLY A 84 3.44 11.27 -2.83
CA GLY A 84 4.28 10.20 -3.31
C GLY A 84 5.74 10.40 -2.87
N TYR A 85 6.59 9.41 -3.21
CA TYR A 85 8.00 9.47 -2.85
C TYR A 85 8.89 8.94 -3.99
N PRO A 86 9.15 9.75 -5.03
CA PRO A 86 9.95 9.32 -6.19
C PRO A 86 11.33 8.77 -5.83
N ALA A 87 11.99 9.32 -4.80
CA ALA A 87 13.29 8.83 -4.36
C ALA A 87 13.21 7.39 -3.80
N LEU A 88 12.14 7.05 -3.07
CA LEU A 88 11.91 5.69 -2.59
C LEU A 88 11.59 4.75 -3.76
N ALA A 89 10.84 5.22 -4.76
CA ALA A 89 10.58 4.45 -5.97
C ALA A 89 11.87 4.09 -6.72
N ALA A 90 12.78 5.05 -6.90
CA ALA A 90 14.10 4.81 -7.49
C ALA A 90 14.96 3.86 -6.64
N GLN A 91 14.91 3.98 -5.31
CA GLN A 91 15.59 3.06 -4.41
C GLN A 91 15.04 1.63 -4.53
N LEU A 92 13.73 1.45 -4.67
CA LEU A 92 13.10 0.16 -4.89
C LEU A 92 13.58 -0.51 -6.17
N GLN A 93 13.71 0.23 -7.27
CA GLN A 93 14.26 -0.28 -8.52
C GLN A 93 15.67 -0.85 -8.34
N GLN A 94 16.51 -0.16 -7.57
CA GLN A 94 17.88 -0.61 -7.28
C GLN A 94 17.89 -1.80 -6.32
N LEU A 95 17.10 -1.76 -5.26
CA LEU A 95 17.04 -2.80 -4.22
C LEU A 95 16.54 -4.12 -4.77
N LEU A 96 15.59 -4.09 -5.68
CA LEU A 96 14.99 -5.29 -6.27
C LEU A 96 15.80 -5.85 -7.44
N ALA A 97 16.83 -5.16 -7.92
CA ALA A 97 17.68 -5.66 -9.00
C ALA A 97 18.17 -7.11 -8.70
N PRO A 98 18.28 -7.98 -9.74
CA PRO A 98 18.11 -7.73 -11.18
C PRO A 98 16.65 -7.77 -11.67
N VAL A 99 15.66 -7.86 -10.79
CA VAL A 99 14.23 -7.81 -11.17
C VAL A 99 13.94 -6.42 -11.76
N PRO A 100 13.44 -6.34 -13.00
CA PRO A 100 13.04 -5.07 -13.59
C PRO A 100 11.78 -4.54 -12.88
N VAL A 101 11.83 -3.30 -12.41
CA VAL A 101 10.69 -2.62 -11.80
C VAL A 101 10.38 -1.37 -12.61
N ALA A 102 9.21 -1.35 -13.24
CA ALA A 102 8.76 -0.21 -14.03
C ALA A 102 8.34 0.94 -13.10
N ALA A 103 8.75 2.17 -13.44
CA ALA A 103 8.30 3.36 -12.74
C ALA A 103 6.99 3.85 -13.36
N ASP A 104 5.89 3.75 -12.62
CA ASP A 104 4.61 4.31 -13.02
C ASP A 104 4.57 5.81 -12.71
N GLN A 105 4.36 6.63 -13.75
CA GLN A 105 4.37 8.09 -13.65
C GLN A 105 2.96 8.71 -13.66
N GLY A 106 1.90 7.90 -13.59
CA GLY A 106 0.53 8.43 -13.53
C GLY A 106 -0.55 7.54 -14.14
N GLU A 107 -0.24 6.35 -14.60
CA GLU A 107 -1.26 5.41 -15.09
C GLU A 107 -2.05 4.80 -13.93
N TRP A 108 -1.37 4.48 -12.83
CA TRP A 108 -1.96 4.06 -11.56
C TRP A 108 -1.99 5.20 -10.54
N GLY A 109 -1.98 4.89 -9.27
CA GLY A 109 -2.00 5.80 -8.13
C GLY A 109 -2.10 4.99 -6.84
N LEU A 110 -2.96 5.40 -5.90
CA LEU A 110 -3.31 4.63 -4.72
C LEU A 110 -4.71 4.05 -4.91
N ASP A 111 -4.84 2.73 -4.98
CA ASP A 111 -6.12 2.04 -5.07
C ASP A 111 -6.79 1.86 -3.70
N HIS A 112 -8.06 1.40 -3.68
CA HIS A 112 -8.82 1.32 -2.44
C HIS A 112 -8.25 0.29 -1.45
N GLY A 113 -7.53 -0.72 -1.91
CA GLY A 113 -6.84 -1.65 -1.02
C GLY A 113 -5.72 -0.96 -0.24
N ALA A 114 -5.11 0.08 -0.80
CA ALA A 114 -4.12 0.91 -0.12
C ALA A 114 -4.80 2.05 0.65
N TRP A 115 -5.46 3.01 -0.03
CA TRP A 115 -5.99 4.18 0.66
C TRP A 115 -7.12 3.87 1.62
N GLY A 116 -7.93 2.83 1.36
CA GLY A 116 -9.05 2.44 2.23
C GLY A 116 -8.62 2.01 3.63
N VAL A 117 -7.41 1.46 3.76
CA VAL A 117 -6.77 1.13 5.05
C VAL A 117 -6.03 2.35 5.60
N LEU A 118 -5.25 3.02 4.76
CA LEU A 118 -4.38 4.11 5.19
C LEU A 118 -5.16 5.33 5.69
N ILE A 119 -6.36 5.60 5.17
CA ILE A 119 -7.23 6.68 5.65
C ILE A 119 -7.66 6.49 7.12
N LYS A 120 -7.65 5.25 7.63
CA LYS A 120 -7.91 4.94 9.04
C LYS A 120 -6.65 4.96 9.89
N MET A 121 -5.52 4.53 9.32
CA MET A 121 -4.23 4.50 10.02
C MET A 121 -3.60 5.89 10.12
N TYR A 122 -3.63 6.66 9.03
CA TYR A 122 -3.00 7.98 8.89
C TYR A 122 -3.96 8.94 8.19
N PRO A 123 -5.02 9.40 8.89
CA PRO A 123 -6.10 10.18 8.28
C PRO A 123 -5.66 11.55 7.74
N GLU A 124 -4.56 12.10 8.25
CA GLU A 124 -4.01 13.38 7.77
C GLU A 124 -3.36 13.28 6.40
N ALA A 125 -3.17 12.06 5.86
CA ALA A 125 -2.57 11.80 4.55
C ALA A 125 -1.22 12.53 4.33
N ASP A 126 -0.42 12.68 5.38
CA ASP A 126 0.82 13.46 5.39
C ASP A 126 2.09 12.58 5.43
N VAL A 127 1.93 11.25 5.50
CA VAL A 127 3.02 10.29 5.34
C VAL A 127 3.15 9.95 3.86
N PRO A 128 4.34 10.07 3.25
CA PRO A 128 4.54 9.70 1.86
C PRO A 128 4.23 8.22 1.59
N VAL A 129 3.55 7.94 0.48
CA VAL A 129 3.16 6.58 0.09
C VAL A 129 3.67 6.25 -1.30
N VAL A 130 4.30 5.09 -1.40
CA VAL A 130 4.65 4.44 -2.67
C VAL A 130 3.92 3.11 -2.73
N GLN A 131 3.32 2.77 -3.86
CA GLN A 131 2.66 1.49 -4.05
C GLN A 131 3.46 0.62 -5.00
N LEU A 132 3.66 -0.66 -4.65
CA LEU A 132 4.31 -1.69 -5.45
C LEU A 132 3.25 -2.66 -5.96
N SER A 133 3.31 -3.01 -7.26
CA SER A 133 2.38 -3.94 -7.87
C SER A 133 2.71 -5.41 -7.55
N ILE A 134 1.73 -6.27 -7.76
CA ILE A 134 1.88 -7.72 -7.78
C ILE A 134 2.00 -8.17 -9.24
N ASP A 135 3.12 -8.82 -9.59
CA ASP A 135 3.28 -9.41 -10.92
C ASP A 135 2.50 -10.72 -11.02
N GLY A 136 1.36 -10.67 -11.66
CA GLY A 136 0.47 -11.82 -11.82
C GLY A 136 0.99 -12.93 -12.73
N THR A 137 2.13 -12.74 -13.36
CA THR A 137 2.80 -13.76 -14.19
C THR A 137 3.79 -14.61 -13.41
N GLN A 138 4.07 -14.23 -12.16
CA GLN A 138 5.08 -14.84 -11.33
C GLN A 138 4.48 -15.72 -10.22
N PRO A 139 5.18 -16.77 -9.79
CA PRO A 139 4.73 -17.63 -8.71
C PRO A 139 4.89 -16.96 -7.33
N PRO A 140 4.25 -17.50 -6.27
CA PRO A 140 4.35 -16.95 -4.91
C PRO A 140 5.78 -16.82 -4.39
N GLU A 141 6.68 -17.74 -4.76
CA GLU A 141 8.09 -17.75 -4.35
C GLU A 141 8.85 -16.52 -4.84
N TYR A 142 8.48 -16.00 -6.01
CA TYR A 142 9.03 -14.75 -6.52
C TYR A 142 8.67 -13.58 -5.61
N HIS A 143 7.40 -13.45 -5.23
CA HIS A 143 6.93 -12.38 -4.33
C HIS A 143 7.54 -12.51 -2.94
N TYR A 144 7.71 -13.73 -2.45
CA TYR A 144 8.41 -13.99 -1.19
C TYR A 144 9.86 -13.49 -1.24
N ALA A 145 10.58 -13.79 -2.32
CA ALA A 145 11.95 -13.33 -2.52
C ALA A 145 12.04 -11.79 -2.60
N LEU A 146 11.08 -11.12 -3.26
CA LEU A 146 10.99 -9.65 -3.23
C LEU A 146 10.80 -9.16 -1.81
N GLY A 147 9.88 -9.77 -1.06
CA GLY A 147 9.60 -9.41 0.33
C GLY A 147 10.85 -9.49 1.23
N GLN A 148 11.69 -10.49 1.02
CA GLN A 148 12.97 -10.62 1.74
C GLN A 148 13.91 -9.43 1.45
N LYS A 149 14.00 -8.98 0.20
CA LYS A 149 14.79 -7.79 -0.16
C LYS A 149 14.21 -6.51 0.43
N LEU A 150 12.88 -6.36 0.37
CA LEU A 150 12.16 -5.19 0.91
C LEU A 150 12.34 -5.02 2.42
N ALA A 151 12.66 -6.09 3.14
CA ALA A 151 12.84 -6.06 4.60
C ALA A 151 13.89 -5.01 5.06
N ALA A 152 14.89 -4.69 4.22
CA ALA A 152 15.91 -3.68 4.53
C ALA A 152 15.34 -2.26 4.67
N LEU A 153 14.22 -1.95 4.02
CA LEU A 153 13.57 -0.64 4.10
C LEU A 153 13.02 -0.35 5.50
N ARG A 154 12.70 -1.37 6.25
CA ARG A 154 12.17 -1.26 7.62
C ARG A 154 13.16 -0.59 8.56
N ASP A 155 14.45 -0.81 8.35
CA ASP A 155 15.53 -0.19 9.14
C ASP A 155 15.73 1.30 8.78
N GLN A 156 15.10 1.76 7.69
CA GLN A 156 15.10 3.13 7.21
C GLN A 156 13.82 3.90 7.58
N GLY A 157 12.99 3.34 8.45
CA GLY A 157 11.73 3.96 8.87
C GLY A 157 10.58 3.77 7.88
N VAL A 158 10.70 2.89 6.88
CA VAL A 158 9.61 2.59 5.95
C VAL A 158 8.70 1.51 6.52
N LEU A 159 7.43 1.84 6.68
CA LEU A 159 6.38 0.89 7.03
C LEU A 159 5.94 0.13 5.77
N ILE A 160 5.99 -1.19 5.82
CA ILE A 160 5.47 -2.04 4.73
C ILE A 160 4.05 -2.46 5.10
N VAL A 161 3.08 -2.13 4.24
CA VAL A 161 1.67 -2.48 4.41
C VAL A 161 1.20 -3.28 3.21
N ALA A 162 1.06 -4.58 3.37
CA ALA A 162 0.38 -5.44 2.41
C ALA A 162 -1.12 -5.48 2.73
N SER A 163 -1.96 -5.30 1.72
CA SER A 163 -3.41 -5.21 1.85
C SER A 163 -4.10 -6.17 0.89
N GLY A 164 -4.88 -7.07 1.43
CA GLY A 164 -5.63 -8.09 0.71
C GLY A 164 -6.54 -8.86 1.66
N ASN A 165 -7.23 -9.86 1.15
CA ASN A 165 -7.98 -10.80 1.97
C ASN A 165 -7.39 -12.21 1.80
N VAL A 166 -7.29 -12.95 2.90
CA VAL A 166 -6.78 -14.35 2.87
C VAL A 166 -7.72 -15.24 2.05
N VAL A 167 -9.03 -14.96 2.12
CA VAL A 167 -10.05 -15.60 1.30
C VAL A 167 -10.89 -14.51 0.64
N HIS A 168 -11.03 -14.59 -0.68
CA HIS A 168 -11.84 -13.66 -1.47
C HIS A 168 -12.78 -14.48 -2.35
N ASN A 169 -13.92 -14.87 -1.79
CA ASN A 169 -14.94 -15.62 -2.51
C ASN A 169 -16.17 -14.75 -2.78
N LEU A 170 -16.28 -14.22 -3.99
CA LEU A 170 -17.40 -13.38 -4.42
C LEU A 170 -18.64 -14.19 -4.85
N ARG A 171 -18.59 -15.53 -4.78
CA ARG A 171 -19.68 -16.42 -5.25
C ARG A 171 -20.44 -17.09 -4.11
N MET A 172 -20.13 -16.78 -2.86
CA MET A 172 -20.86 -17.26 -1.68
C MET A 172 -21.77 -16.20 -1.12
#